data_f25f46113c0b6e0fe810ee0714d7f91e
#
_entry.id   f25f46113c0b6e0fe810ee0714d7f91e
#
_cell.length_a   1.000
_cell.length_b   1.000
_cell.length_c   1.000
_cell.angle_alpha   90.00
_cell.angle_beta   90.00
_cell.angle_gamma   90.00
#
_symmetry.space_group_name_H-M   'P 1'
#
loop_
_entity.id
_entity.type
_entity.pdbx_description
1 polymer ?
#
loop_
_entity_poly.entity_id
_entity_poly.type
_entity_poly.pdbx_seq_one_letter_code
_entity_poly.pdbx_strand_id
1 'polypeptide(L)'
;MRIKYEQKFHPIGQGLFYSSSLYLNDNITANVIFDCGSENIELIKKGIKGFNSNNIDVLIISHLHFDHISGLDFLLKNRRVNTVVLPYLIPEERILVQFLNYNKPEWYNEFLSNPYSYLNEKENIGNVIIINGSDDENDYSENFPEEIPPLNDNLINENRNIRIELEDVDDKTKKTVGINENLQFSKKLSLMKDKGYILISNMYLSFFNYKINNNKKVDDFYTEIKRLKITDTKSALRQLLNDKKRQQFKKSYEIIRKDINITSLAAYQGFIMPFNNRKHSISICGYNSFQYDFLNNLFCCDCDGFIDGHFHGRSIKGYKYKFYFDCFCDCHKHCNCSKMIGTLLLGDIKLDYKTKKRKEMFIHFKKLLPFVKLVQLSHHGAENGWNESLIKEIPRNSLFIASHRTINKYHHPHKKVIMELAENNRKFISVTEKNEYYNGIEFDN
;
A
#
# COMPACT_ATOMS: atom_id res chain seq x y z
N MET A 1 -8.13 -5.51 28.88
CA MET A 1 -8.15 -5.99 27.48
C MET A 1 -6.90 -5.47 26.82
N ARG A 2 -6.07 -6.35 26.27
CA ARG A 2 -4.80 -5.97 25.62
C ARG A 2 -4.98 -5.93 24.12
N ILE A 3 -4.70 -4.77 23.51
CA ILE A 3 -4.69 -4.59 22.08
C ILE A 3 -3.26 -4.29 21.64
N LYS A 4 -2.77 -4.98 20.61
CA LYS A 4 -1.45 -4.74 20.04
C LYS A 4 -1.58 -4.54 18.53
N TYR A 5 -1.03 -3.45 18.02
CA TYR A 5 -0.95 -3.15 16.60
C TYR A 5 0.52 -3.15 16.16
N GLU A 6 0.84 -3.97 15.18
CA GLU A 6 2.20 -4.12 14.66
C GLU A 6 2.25 -3.71 13.19
N GLN A 7 3.35 -3.05 12.82
CA GLN A 7 3.67 -2.67 11.44
C GLN A 7 5.12 -3.06 11.14
N LYS A 8 5.35 -3.59 9.95
CA LYS A 8 6.67 -4.04 9.54
C LYS A 8 6.92 -3.77 8.06
N PHE A 9 8.04 -3.11 7.76
CA PHE A 9 8.66 -3.14 6.45
C PHE A 9 9.78 -4.19 6.48
N HIS A 10 9.64 -5.21 5.67
CA HIS A 10 10.52 -6.37 5.68
C HIS A 10 11.85 -6.08 4.97
N PRO A 11 12.98 -6.71 5.40
CA PRO A 11 14.31 -6.48 4.86
C PRO A 11 14.51 -7.29 3.57
N ILE A 12 13.87 -6.88 2.49
CA ILE A 12 13.85 -7.59 1.21
C ILE A 12 14.73 -6.95 0.13
N GLY A 13 15.39 -5.82 0.43
CA GLY A 13 16.16 -5.05 -0.55
C GLY A 13 15.26 -4.32 -1.54
N GLN A 14 15.60 -4.36 -2.84
CA GLN A 14 14.81 -3.69 -3.88
C GLN A 14 13.48 -4.42 -4.07
N GLY A 15 12.38 -3.72 -3.80
CA GLY A 15 11.02 -4.20 -3.81
C GLY A 15 10.22 -3.69 -2.62
N LEU A 16 9.01 -4.22 -2.42
CA LEU A 16 8.17 -3.84 -1.30
C LEU A 16 7.48 -5.07 -0.68
N PHE A 17 7.63 -5.18 0.62
CA PHE A 17 6.86 -6.09 1.45
C PHE A 17 6.58 -5.41 2.79
N TYR A 18 5.36 -4.91 2.92
CA TYR A 18 4.84 -4.34 4.16
C TYR A 18 3.79 -5.27 4.75
N SER A 19 3.79 -5.44 6.05
CA SER A 19 2.75 -6.16 6.77
C SER A 19 2.33 -5.40 8.03
N SER A 20 1.06 -5.57 8.39
CA SER A 20 0.53 -5.10 9.65
C SER A 20 -0.40 -6.12 10.26
N SER A 21 -0.39 -6.21 11.58
CA SER A 21 -1.18 -7.18 12.35
C SER A 21 -1.82 -6.50 13.55
N LEU A 22 -3.08 -6.84 13.80
CA LEU A 22 -3.81 -6.44 14.98
C LEU A 22 -4.06 -7.66 15.85
N TYR A 23 -3.77 -7.53 17.14
CA TYR A 23 -3.96 -8.56 18.14
C TYR A 23 -4.91 -8.08 19.22
N LEU A 24 -5.79 -8.96 19.65
CA LEU A 24 -6.64 -8.80 20.81
C LEU A 24 -6.34 -9.93 21.79
N ASN A 25 -5.87 -9.60 23.01
CA ASN A 25 -5.46 -10.59 24.01
C ASN A 25 -4.53 -11.67 23.42
N ASP A 26 -3.50 -11.22 22.66
CA ASP A 26 -2.52 -12.04 21.93
C ASP A 26 -3.07 -12.88 20.76
N ASN A 27 -4.38 -12.85 20.49
CA ASN A 27 -4.97 -13.45 19.29
C ASN A 27 -4.95 -12.47 18.12
N ILE A 28 -4.53 -12.94 16.95
CA ILE A 28 -4.54 -12.12 15.73
C ILE A 28 -5.98 -11.95 15.26
N THR A 29 -6.44 -10.69 15.20
CA THR A 29 -7.79 -10.32 14.74
C THR A 29 -7.79 -9.75 13.33
N ALA A 30 -6.66 -9.20 12.86
CA ALA A 30 -6.52 -8.76 11.48
C ALA A 30 -5.06 -8.82 11.02
N ASN A 31 -4.86 -9.20 9.74
CA ASN A 31 -3.58 -9.18 9.05
C ASN A 31 -3.73 -8.54 7.68
N VAL A 32 -2.92 -7.53 7.39
CA VAL A 32 -2.87 -6.87 6.08
C VAL A 32 -1.45 -6.95 5.53
N ILE A 33 -1.35 -7.26 4.25
CA ILE A 33 -0.10 -7.21 3.48
C ILE A 33 -0.28 -6.22 2.34
N PHE A 34 0.72 -5.36 2.14
CA PHE A 34 0.81 -4.48 0.98
C PHE A 34 2.07 -4.84 0.20
N ASP A 35 1.89 -5.35 -1.00
CA ASP A 35 2.89 -5.98 -1.86
C ASP A 35 3.64 -7.15 -1.20
N CYS A 36 4.23 -7.99 -1.99
CA CYS A 36 5.09 -9.07 -1.51
C CYS A 36 6.11 -9.43 -2.58
N GLY A 37 6.99 -8.49 -2.90
CA GLY A 37 7.95 -8.65 -3.97
C GLY A 37 9.32 -8.10 -3.69
N SER A 38 10.31 -8.65 -4.36
CA SER A 38 11.70 -8.25 -4.34
C SER A 38 12.40 -8.64 -5.64
N GLU A 39 13.42 -7.87 -6.06
CA GLU A 39 14.36 -8.35 -7.08
C GLU A 39 15.10 -9.63 -6.64
N ASN A 40 15.22 -9.87 -5.33
CA ASN A 40 15.86 -11.05 -4.76
C ASN A 40 14.82 -12.03 -4.19
N ILE A 41 14.61 -13.13 -4.93
CA ILE A 41 13.60 -14.15 -4.60
C ILE A 41 13.85 -14.80 -3.23
N GLU A 42 15.09 -15.01 -2.83
CA GLU A 42 15.39 -15.68 -1.55
C GLU A 42 15.08 -14.76 -0.36
N LEU A 43 15.32 -13.45 -0.52
CA LEU A 43 14.95 -12.49 0.53
C LEU A 43 13.44 -12.42 0.73
N ILE A 44 12.67 -12.36 -0.35
CA ILE A 44 11.21 -12.32 -0.23
C ILE A 44 10.64 -13.62 0.34
N LYS A 45 11.14 -14.78 -0.07
CA LYS A 45 10.76 -16.08 0.53
C LYS A 45 11.06 -16.12 2.02
N LYS A 46 12.25 -15.62 2.44
CA LYS A 46 12.61 -15.50 3.85
C LYS A 46 11.65 -14.57 4.60
N GLY A 47 11.32 -13.42 4.03
CA GLY A 47 10.35 -12.49 4.59
C GLY A 47 8.97 -13.12 4.79
N ILE A 48 8.45 -13.83 3.77
CA ILE A 48 7.17 -14.53 3.84
C ILE A 48 7.20 -15.67 4.89
N LYS A 49 8.28 -16.44 4.99
CA LYS A 49 8.43 -17.46 6.04
C LYS A 49 8.46 -16.85 7.44
N GLY A 50 9.05 -15.67 7.59
CA GLY A 50 9.10 -14.93 8.86
C GLY A 50 7.79 -14.22 9.24
N PHE A 51 6.78 -14.26 8.38
CA PHE A 51 5.45 -13.73 8.69
C PHE A 51 4.65 -14.78 9.48
N ASN A 52 4.27 -14.44 10.72
CA ASN A 52 3.80 -15.41 11.72
C ASN A 52 2.32 -15.84 11.57
N SER A 53 1.65 -15.51 10.47
CA SER A 53 0.26 -15.90 10.27
C SER A 53 0.06 -16.74 9.02
N ASN A 54 -0.73 -17.81 9.13
CA ASN A 54 -1.16 -18.61 7.99
C ASN A 54 -2.34 -17.99 7.23
N ASN A 55 -3.04 -17.04 7.86
CA ASN A 55 -4.19 -16.36 7.29
C ASN A 55 -3.88 -14.88 7.09
N ILE A 56 -4.15 -14.37 5.91
CA ILE A 56 -4.05 -12.97 5.52
C ILE A 56 -5.47 -12.49 5.25
N ASP A 57 -5.91 -11.43 5.94
CA ASP A 57 -7.25 -10.91 5.75
C ASP A 57 -7.35 -10.07 4.48
N VAL A 58 -6.36 -9.21 4.23
CA VAL A 58 -6.26 -8.46 2.97
C VAL A 58 -4.82 -8.45 2.46
N LEU A 59 -4.65 -8.88 1.21
CA LEU A 59 -3.44 -8.69 0.42
C LEU A 59 -3.71 -7.61 -0.62
N ILE A 60 -2.97 -6.51 -0.55
CA ILE A 60 -3.05 -5.40 -1.48
C ILE A 60 -1.88 -5.52 -2.45
N ILE A 61 -2.15 -5.56 -3.74
CA ILE A 61 -1.15 -5.50 -4.81
C ILE A 61 -1.20 -4.11 -5.40
N SER A 62 -0.15 -3.31 -5.16
CA SER A 62 -0.11 -1.93 -5.65
C SER A 62 -0.04 -1.85 -7.17
N HIS A 63 0.78 -2.69 -7.77
CA HIS A 63 0.92 -2.84 -9.23
C HIS A 63 1.62 -4.15 -9.59
N LEU A 64 1.73 -4.44 -10.88
CA LEU A 64 2.11 -5.77 -11.34
C LEU A 64 3.61 -5.93 -11.69
N HIS A 65 4.50 -5.03 -11.29
CA HIS A 65 5.93 -5.21 -11.50
C HIS A 65 6.49 -6.35 -10.63
N PHE A 66 7.50 -7.03 -11.15
CA PHE A 66 8.02 -8.24 -10.53
C PHE A 66 8.57 -8.02 -9.11
N ASP A 67 9.22 -6.90 -8.85
CA ASP A 67 9.76 -6.54 -7.54
C ASP A 67 8.69 -6.19 -6.49
N HIS A 68 7.41 -6.12 -6.89
CA HIS A 68 6.27 -5.96 -5.99
C HIS A 68 5.44 -7.24 -5.79
N ILE A 69 5.56 -8.22 -6.72
CA ILE A 69 4.75 -9.46 -6.64
C ILE A 69 5.56 -10.74 -6.76
N SER A 70 6.89 -10.68 -6.82
CA SER A 70 7.74 -11.88 -7.03
C SER A 70 7.57 -12.97 -5.98
N GLY A 71 7.08 -12.64 -4.79
CA GLY A 71 6.76 -13.58 -3.73
C GLY A 71 5.34 -14.15 -3.79
N LEU A 72 4.47 -13.64 -4.69
CA LEU A 72 3.05 -13.96 -4.71
C LEU A 72 2.76 -15.46 -4.83
N ASP A 73 3.39 -16.14 -5.80
CA ASP A 73 3.20 -17.59 -5.99
C ASP A 73 3.62 -18.39 -4.74
N PHE A 74 4.74 -18.01 -4.13
CA PHE A 74 5.21 -18.65 -2.90
C PHE A 74 4.29 -18.35 -1.71
N LEU A 75 3.79 -17.12 -1.59
CA LEU A 75 2.85 -16.71 -0.55
C LEU A 75 1.53 -17.49 -0.68
N LEU A 76 0.96 -17.55 -1.88
CA LEU A 76 -0.30 -18.26 -2.14
C LEU A 76 -0.19 -19.78 -1.96
N LYS A 77 0.98 -20.39 -2.20
CA LYS A 77 1.19 -21.82 -1.90
C LYS A 77 1.21 -22.13 -0.41
N ASN A 78 1.52 -21.17 0.44
CA ASN A 78 1.79 -21.39 1.86
C ASN A 78 0.78 -20.68 2.79
N ARG A 79 -0.11 -19.85 2.26
CA ARG A 79 -1.01 -19.01 3.06
C ARG A 79 -2.41 -18.98 2.46
N ARG A 80 -3.40 -18.80 3.32
CA ARG A 80 -4.77 -18.46 2.91
C ARG A 80 -4.92 -16.95 2.89
N VAL A 81 -5.59 -16.42 1.86
CA VAL A 81 -5.88 -15.00 1.69
C VAL A 81 -7.39 -14.80 1.60
N ASN A 82 -7.98 -14.06 2.55
CA ASN A 82 -9.42 -13.83 2.53
C ASN A 82 -9.81 -12.89 1.38
N THR A 83 -9.06 -11.80 1.20
CA THR A 83 -9.35 -10.83 0.14
C THR A 83 -8.06 -10.36 -0.53
N VAL A 84 -8.01 -10.39 -1.84
CA VAL A 84 -6.96 -9.75 -2.65
C VAL A 84 -7.53 -8.49 -3.26
N VAL A 85 -6.82 -7.37 -3.12
CA VAL A 85 -7.16 -6.07 -3.74
C VAL A 85 -6.07 -5.70 -4.72
N LEU A 86 -6.42 -5.37 -5.96
CA LEU A 86 -5.47 -4.99 -6.98
C LEU A 86 -6.08 -3.98 -7.96
N PRO A 87 -5.25 -3.13 -8.64
CA PRO A 87 -5.75 -2.18 -9.62
C PRO A 87 -6.22 -2.90 -10.90
N TYR A 88 -7.18 -2.30 -11.58
CA TYR A 88 -7.50 -2.69 -12.94
C TYR A 88 -6.44 -2.16 -13.89
N LEU A 89 -5.78 -3.08 -14.59
CA LEU A 89 -4.89 -2.78 -15.71
C LEU A 89 -5.49 -3.37 -16.97
N ILE A 90 -5.61 -2.58 -18.03
CA ILE A 90 -6.05 -3.08 -19.32
C ILE A 90 -5.06 -4.10 -19.89
N PRO A 91 -5.49 -5.04 -20.76
CA PRO A 91 -4.63 -6.08 -21.32
C PRO A 91 -3.31 -5.56 -21.91
N GLU A 92 -3.36 -4.41 -22.53
CA GLU A 92 -2.22 -3.77 -23.20
C GLU A 92 -1.15 -3.31 -22.24
N GLU A 93 -1.53 -2.74 -21.11
CA GLU A 93 -0.60 -2.36 -20.04
C GLU A 93 0.10 -3.60 -19.48
N ARG A 94 -0.63 -4.71 -19.33
CA ARG A 94 -0.05 -5.97 -18.87
C ARG A 94 0.94 -6.56 -19.86
N ILE A 95 0.68 -6.45 -21.17
CA ILE A 95 1.64 -6.84 -22.22
C ILE A 95 2.93 -6.04 -22.07
N LEU A 96 2.85 -4.75 -21.76
CA LEU A 96 4.04 -3.93 -21.51
C LEU A 96 4.82 -4.39 -20.29
N VAL A 97 4.13 -4.72 -19.18
CA VAL A 97 4.77 -5.26 -17.98
C VAL A 97 5.45 -6.60 -18.28
N GLN A 98 4.81 -7.48 -19.05
CA GLN A 98 5.42 -8.74 -19.51
C GLN A 98 6.67 -8.52 -20.34
N PHE A 99 6.62 -7.57 -21.25
CA PHE A 99 7.76 -7.24 -22.09
C PHE A 99 8.99 -6.84 -21.28
N LEU A 100 8.81 -6.03 -20.24
CA LEU A 100 9.89 -5.64 -19.35
C LEU A 100 10.48 -6.81 -18.57
N ASN A 101 9.67 -7.81 -18.33
CA ASN A 101 9.93 -8.93 -17.44
C ASN A 101 9.96 -10.27 -18.19
N TYR A 102 10.28 -10.29 -19.48
CA TYR A 102 10.23 -11.46 -20.35
C TYR A 102 11.05 -12.67 -19.87
N ASN A 103 12.07 -12.44 -19.04
CA ASN A 103 12.96 -13.46 -18.47
C ASN A 103 12.54 -13.91 -17.06
N LYS A 104 11.35 -13.52 -16.63
CA LYS A 104 10.82 -13.91 -15.31
C LYS A 104 10.15 -15.29 -15.37
N PRO A 105 9.89 -15.92 -14.22
CA PRO A 105 9.29 -17.25 -14.14
C PRO A 105 7.95 -17.38 -14.89
N GLU A 106 7.61 -18.58 -15.34
CA GLU A 106 6.41 -18.87 -16.12
C GLU A 106 5.13 -18.46 -15.41
N TRP A 107 4.98 -18.76 -14.12
CA TRP A 107 3.81 -18.37 -13.33
C TRP A 107 3.52 -16.86 -13.38
N TYR A 108 4.57 -16.04 -13.47
CA TYR A 108 4.42 -14.60 -13.55
C TYR A 108 3.85 -14.15 -14.90
N ASN A 109 4.25 -14.82 -15.98
CA ASN A 109 3.70 -14.57 -17.30
C ASN A 109 2.24 -15.04 -17.39
N GLU A 110 1.90 -16.17 -16.77
CA GLU A 110 0.52 -16.64 -16.64
C GLU A 110 -0.33 -15.64 -15.84
N PHE A 111 0.16 -15.20 -14.70
CA PHE A 111 -0.48 -14.17 -13.89
C PHE A 111 -0.73 -12.88 -14.68
N LEU A 112 0.28 -12.35 -15.39
CA LEU A 112 0.13 -11.12 -16.17
C LEU A 112 -0.83 -11.28 -17.36
N SER A 113 -0.99 -12.47 -17.89
CA SER A 113 -1.94 -12.73 -18.99
C SER A 113 -3.37 -12.39 -18.57
N ASN A 114 -3.80 -12.84 -17.40
CA ASN A 114 -5.07 -12.47 -16.77
C ASN A 114 -4.96 -12.62 -15.25
N PRO A 115 -4.52 -11.58 -14.53
CA PRO A 115 -4.32 -11.66 -13.08
C PRO A 115 -5.62 -11.93 -12.32
N TYR A 116 -6.74 -11.52 -12.87
CA TYR A 116 -8.06 -11.64 -12.25
C TYR A 116 -8.54 -13.08 -12.27
N SER A 117 -8.49 -13.75 -13.43
CA SER A 117 -8.79 -15.19 -13.54
C SER A 117 -7.80 -16.00 -12.72
N TYR A 118 -6.50 -15.72 -12.84
CA TYR A 118 -5.46 -16.42 -12.10
C TYR A 118 -5.72 -16.44 -10.58
N LEU A 119 -6.11 -15.29 -10.01
CA LEU A 119 -6.42 -15.20 -8.59
C LEU A 119 -7.77 -15.83 -8.25
N ASN A 120 -8.78 -15.65 -9.10
CA ASN A 120 -10.12 -16.17 -8.88
C ASN A 120 -10.17 -17.71 -8.88
N GLU A 121 -9.28 -18.37 -9.61
CA GLU A 121 -9.17 -19.83 -9.68
C GLU A 121 -8.47 -20.45 -8.46
N LYS A 122 -7.78 -19.64 -7.62
CA LYS A 122 -7.11 -20.16 -6.42
C LYS A 122 -8.12 -20.45 -5.30
N GLU A 123 -8.15 -21.69 -4.81
CA GLU A 123 -9.07 -22.13 -3.74
C GLU A 123 -8.78 -21.46 -2.39
N ASN A 124 -7.53 -21.11 -2.14
CA ASN A 124 -7.09 -20.46 -0.92
C ASN A 124 -7.30 -18.93 -0.91
N ILE A 125 -7.92 -18.37 -1.95
CA ILE A 125 -8.36 -16.97 -2.03
C ILE A 125 -9.88 -16.93 -1.88
N GLY A 126 -10.36 -16.14 -0.92
CA GLY A 126 -11.79 -15.93 -0.68
C GLY A 126 -12.41 -14.97 -1.69
N ASN A 127 -11.88 -13.76 -1.79
CA ASN A 127 -12.40 -12.69 -2.65
C ASN A 127 -11.28 -12.03 -3.45
N VAL A 128 -11.61 -11.55 -4.65
CA VAL A 128 -10.74 -10.72 -5.50
C VAL A 128 -11.48 -9.43 -5.81
N ILE A 129 -10.94 -8.30 -5.38
CA ILE A 129 -11.49 -6.97 -5.61
C ILE A 129 -10.57 -6.23 -6.57
N ILE A 130 -11.12 -5.87 -7.71
CA ILE A 130 -10.43 -5.11 -8.74
C ILE A 130 -10.82 -3.64 -8.55
N ILE A 131 -9.85 -2.76 -8.31
CA ILE A 131 -10.11 -1.32 -8.18
C ILE A 131 -9.97 -0.65 -9.54
N ASN A 132 -11.09 -0.13 -10.03
CA ASN A 132 -11.15 0.70 -11.22
C ASN A 132 -11.11 2.16 -10.78
N GLY A 133 -10.08 2.90 -11.15
CA GLY A 133 -9.95 4.31 -10.80
C GLY A 133 -11.10 5.16 -11.35
N SER A 134 -11.43 6.24 -10.66
CA SER A 134 -12.49 7.16 -11.07
C SER A 134 -12.12 7.95 -12.33
N ASP A 135 -13.11 8.15 -13.20
CA ASP A 135 -12.98 8.94 -14.44
C ASP A 135 -13.30 10.43 -14.23
N ASP A 136 -14.10 10.76 -13.21
CA ASP A 136 -14.70 12.06 -13.04
C ASP A 136 -13.91 12.97 -12.10
N GLU A 137 -13.49 14.11 -12.65
CA GLU A 137 -12.82 15.17 -11.92
C GLU A 137 -13.70 15.82 -10.83
N ASN A 138 -15.02 15.74 -10.96
CA ASN A 138 -15.99 16.30 -10.03
C ASN A 138 -16.40 15.34 -8.91
N ASP A 139 -16.04 14.07 -9.04
CA ASP A 139 -16.49 12.99 -8.18
C ASP A 139 -15.68 12.87 -6.85
N TYR A 140 -14.55 13.58 -6.76
CA TYR A 140 -13.69 13.56 -5.57
C TYR A 140 -14.12 14.52 -4.46
N SER A 141 -15.12 15.40 -4.69
CA SER A 141 -15.36 16.53 -3.80
C SER A 141 -16.30 16.26 -2.62
N GLU A 142 -17.18 15.25 -2.66
CA GLU A 142 -18.29 15.20 -1.69
C GLU A 142 -18.58 13.86 -0.99
N ASN A 143 -18.05 12.72 -1.45
CA ASN A 143 -18.49 11.41 -0.95
C ASN A 143 -17.43 10.65 -0.14
N PHE A 144 -16.70 11.32 0.74
CA PHE A 144 -16.14 10.61 1.89
C PHE A 144 -17.25 10.31 2.89
N PRO A 145 -17.24 9.17 3.57
CA PRO A 145 -18.10 9.01 4.74
C PRO A 145 -17.88 10.24 5.61
N GLU A 146 -18.94 11.00 5.85
CA GLU A 146 -18.87 12.24 6.64
C GLU A 146 -18.27 12.01 8.02
N GLU A 147 -18.28 10.76 8.46
CA GLU A 147 -17.64 10.30 9.68
C GLU A 147 -16.77 9.07 9.39
N ILE A 148 -15.54 9.05 9.93
CA ILE A 148 -14.83 7.80 10.18
C ILE A 148 -15.81 6.90 10.92
N PRO A 149 -16.04 5.64 10.49
CA PRO A 149 -17.09 4.81 11.06
C PRO A 149 -17.07 4.92 12.57
N PRO A 150 -18.21 5.26 13.22
CA PRO A 150 -18.23 5.41 14.66
C PRO A 150 -17.72 4.09 15.25
N LEU A 151 -16.77 4.20 16.16
CA LEU A 151 -16.31 3.06 16.94
C LEU A 151 -17.52 2.51 17.68
N ASN A 152 -18.09 1.46 17.15
CA ASN A 152 -19.02 0.68 17.90
C ASN A 152 -18.18 -0.16 18.88
N ASP A 153 -18.35 0.02 20.18
CA ASP A 153 -17.66 -0.77 21.21
C ASP A 153 -17.80 -2.29 20.97
N ASN A 154 -18.78 -2.68 20.16
CA ASN A 154 -19.04 -4.04 19.71
C ASN A 154 -18.14 -4.52 18.54
N LEU A 155 -17.29 -3.65 17.92
CA LEU A 155 -16.34 -4.07 16.88
C LEU A 155 -15.14 -4.85 17.43
N ILE A 156 -14.94 -4.82 18.75
CA ILE A 156 -13.93 -5.63 19.44
C ILE A 156 -14.52 -7.02 19.73
N ASN A 157 -15.06 -7.65 18.70
CA ASN A 157 -15.46 -9.06 18.80
C ASN A 157 -14.31 -9.94 18.32
N GLU A 158 -14.12 -11.08 19.00
CA GLU A 158 -13.16 -12.13 18.66
C GLU A 158 -13.32 -12.69 17.24
N ASN A 159 -14.43 -12.38 16.57
CA ASN A 159 -14.71 -12.77 15.21
C ASN A 159 -14.09 -11.78 14.22
N ARG A 160 -13.25 -12.29 13.31
CA ARG A 160 -12.64 -11.57 12.17
C ARG A 160 -13.72 -11.10 11.19
N ASN A 161 -14.37 -10.00 11.48
CA ASN A 161 -15.39 -9.42 10.60
C ASN A 161 -14.72 -8.49 9.60
N ILE A 162 -14.75 -8.87 8.33
CA ILE A 162 -14.35 -8.01 7.20
C ILE A 162 -15.61 -7.36 6.66
N ARG A 163 -15.67 -6.04 6.70
CA ARG A 163 -16.75 -5.23 6.12
C ARG A 163 -16.18 -4.48 4.93
N ILE A 164 -16.78 -4.70 3.77
CA ILE A 164 -16.38 -4.08 2.50
C ILE A 164 -17.48 -3.10 2.12
N GLU A 165 -17.15 -1.82 2.10
CA GLU A 165 -18.03 -0.72 1.70
C GLU A 165 -17.37 0.09 0.58
N LEU A 166 -16.99 -0.59 -0.49
CA LEU A 166 -16.51 0.03 -1.71
C LEU A 166 -17.71 0.25 -2.65
N GLU A 167 -17.68 1.37 -3.38
CA GLU A 167 -18.70 1.70 -4.36
C GLU A 167 -18.56 0.81 -5.61
N ASP A 168 -19.66 0.26 -6.07
CA ASP A 168 -19.70 -0.50 -7.31
C ASP A 168 -19.48 0.39 -8.53
N VAL A 169 -18.82 -0.14 -9.55
CA VAL A 169 -18.81 0.52 -10.87
C VAL A 169 -20.17 0.33 -11.56
N ASP A 170 -20.49 1.21 -12.51
CA ASP A 170 -21.70 1.09 -13.31
C ASP A 170 -21.71 -0.18 -14.18
N ASP A 171 -22.93 -0.62 -14.54
CA ASP A 171 -23.12 -1.87 -15.31
C ASP A 171 -22.47 -1.84 -16.69
N LYS A 172 -22.38 -0.66 -17.32
CA LYS A 172 -21.70 -0.51 -18.62
C LYS A 172 -20.19 -0.76 -18.48
N THR A 173 -19.58 -0.22 -17.46
CA THR A 173 -18.17 -0.47 -17.14
C THR A 173 -17.95 -1.94 -16.79
N LYS A 174 -18.77 -2.54 -15.93
CA LYS A 174 -18.71 -3.99 -15.63
C LYS A 174 -18.79 -4.84 -16.89
N LYS A 175 -19.74 -4.55 -17.77
CA LYS A 175 -19.93 -5.28 -19.02
C LYS A 175 -18.72 -5.14 -19.93
N THR A 176 -18.19 -3.92 -20.08
CA THR A 176 -17.02 -3.65 -20.94
C THR A 176 -15.80 -4.39 -20.44
N VAL A 177 -15.49 -4.29 -19.16
CA VAL A 177 -14.36 -5.01 -18.55
C VAL A 177 -14.56 -6.52 -18.63
N GLY A 178 -15.75 -7.01 -18.34
CA GLY A 178 -16.09 -8.44 -18.43
C GLY A 178 -15.85 -9.01 -19.83
N ILE A 179 -16.26 -8.31 -20.89
CA ILE A 179 -16.00 -8.70 -22.29
C ILE A 179 -14.52 -8.67 -22.60
N ASN A 180 -13.82 -7.57 -22.28
CA ASN A 180 -12.41 -7.40 -22.61
C ASN A 180 -11.50 -8.42 -21.91
N GLU A 181 -11.86 -8.83 -20.71
CA GLU A 181 -11.09 -9.75 -19.88
C GLU A 181 -11.62 -11.20 -19.93
N ASN A 182 -12.74 -11.43 -20.62
CA ASN A 182 -13.46 -12.71 -20.58
C ASN A 182 -13.77 -13.15 -19.13
N LEU A 183 -14.31 -12.23 -18.33
CA LEU A 183 -14.62 -12.43 -16.91
C LEU A 183 -16.12 -12.40 -16.65
N GLN A 184 -16.54 -13.21 -15.68
CA GLN A 184 -17.84 -13.12 -15.05
C GLN A 184 -17.68 -12.65 -13.61
N PHE A 185 -18.21 -11.48 -13.29
CA PHE A 185 -18.20 -10.97 -11.93
C PHE A 185 -19.17 -11.76 -11.05
N SER A 186 -18.76 -11.98 -9.82
CA SER A 186 -19.48 -12.79 -8.82
C SER A 186 -19.22 -12.23 -7.43
N LYS A 187 -19.75 -12.89 -6.40
CA LYS A 187 -19.40 -12.53 -5.01
C LYS A 187 -17.90 -12.69 -4.72
N LYS A 188 -17.22 -13.63 -5.39
CA LYS A 188 -15.78 -13.86 -5.24
C LYS A 188 -14.93 -12.90 -6.06
N LEU A 189 -15.41 -12.46 -7.22
CA LEU A 189 -14.70 -11.55 -8.14
C LEU A 189 -15.54 -10.29 -8.38
N SER A 190 -15.10 -9.16 -7.89
CA SER A 190 -15.81 -7.88 -8.00
C SER A 190 -14.96 -6.79 -8.62
N LEU A 191 -15.60 -5.86 -9.33
CA LEU A 191 -15.01 -4.65 -9.88
C LEU A 191 -15.62 -3.45 -9.17
N MET A 192 -14.78 -2.70 -8.44
CA MET A 192 -15.19 -1.62 -7.55
C MET A 192 -14.50 -0.32 -7.94
N LYS A 193 -15.10 0.83 -7.60
CA LYS A 193 -14.43 2.13 -7.63
C LYS A 193 -13.41 2.22 -6.49
N ASP A 194 -12.53 3.21 -6.57
CA ASP A 194 -11.59 3.56 -5.50
C ASP A 194 -12.25 4.39 -4.36
N LYS A 195 -13.59 4.44 -4.34
CA LYS A 195 -14.39 5.12 -3.32
C LYS A 195 -14.89 4.15 -2.27
N GLY A 196 -14.82 4.57 -1.02
CA GLY A 196 -15.23 3.77 0.12
C GLY A 196 -14.04 3.15 0.87
N TYR A 197 -14.30 2.06 1.57
CA TYR A 197 -13.31 1.47 2.46
C TYR A 197 -13.51 -0.02 2.70
N ILE A 198 -12.49 -0.67 3.23
CA ILE A 198 -12.55 -1.99 3.85
C ILE A 198 -12.22 -1.81 5.34
N LEU A 199 -13.07 -2.35 6.21
CA LEU A 199 -12.86 -2.38 7.65
C LEU A 199 -12.64 -3.82 8.11
N ILE A 200 -11.55 -4.05 8.85
CA ILE A 200 -11.22 -5.36 9.41
C ILE A 200 -10.96 -5.14 10.90
N SER A 201 -11.89 -5.57 11.76
CA SER A 201 -11.82 -5.17 13.16
C SER A 201 -11.66 -3.65 13.27
N ASN A 202 -10.58 -3.16 13.87
CA ASN A 202 -10.26 -1.72 13.97
C ASN A 202 -9.29 -1.22 12.89
N MET A 203 -9.00 -2.00 11.85
CA MET A 203 -8.17 -1.56 10.73
C MET A 203 -9.03 -1.06 9.57
N TYR A 204 -8.80 0.19 9.18
CA TYR A 204 -9.47 0.88 8.09
C TYR A 204 -8.54 0.94 6.87
N LEU A 205 -9.03 0.57 5.70
CA LEU A 205 -8.31 0.61 4.44
C LEU A 205 -9.10 1.44 3.43
N SER A 206 -8.45 2.41 2.81
CA SER A 206 -8.98 3.18 1.68
C SER A 206 -7.97 3.14 0.53
N PHE A 207 -8.46 3.21 -0.71
CA PHE A 207 -7.66 3.00 -1.90
C PHE A 207 -7.79 4.20 -2.83
N PHE A 208 -6.72 4.46 -3.60
CA PHE A 208 -6.74 5.42 -4.67
C PHE A 208 -6.03 4.84 -5.89
N ASN A 209 -6.68 4.89 -7.04
CA ASN A 209 -6.13 4.43 -8.30
C ASN A 209 -6.33 5.46 -9.39
N TYR A 210 -5.28 5.74 -10.16
CA TYR A 210 -5.44 6.56 -11.36
C TYR A 210 -5.95 5.72 -12.52
N LYS A 211 -7.05 6.16 -13.14
CA LYS A 211 -7.43 5.67 -14.45
C LYS A 211 -6.68 6.46 -15.54
N ILE A 212 -6.00 5.75 -16.42
CA ILE A 212 -5.33 6.40 -17.56
C ILE A 212 -6.38 6.67 -18.64
N ASN A 213 -6.83 7.92 -18.75
CA ASN A 213 -7.66 8.39 -19.86
C ASN A 213 -6.82 8.91 -21.04
N ASN A 214 -5.67 8.32 -21.30
CA ASN A 214 -4.80 8.80 -22.38
C ASN A 214 -4.99 7.97 -23.64
N ASN A 215 -6.18 8.05 -24.23
CA ASN A 215 -6.59 7.31 -25.41
C ASN A 215 -5.56 7.40 -26.55
N LYS A 216 -4.91 8.55 -26.78
CA LYS A 216 -3.97 8.73 -27.88
C LYS A 216 -2.71 7.88 -27.76
N LYS A 217 -2.08 7.83 -26.58
CA LYS A 217 -0.87 7.01 -26.37
C LYS A 217 -1.18 5.53 -26.37
N VAL A 218 -2.35 5.17 -25.84
CA VAL A 218 -2.88 3.81 -25.89
C VAL A 218 -3.17 3.44 -27.33
N ASP A 219 -3.79 4.32 -28.12
CA ASP A 219 -4.08 4.12 -29.55
C ASP A 219 -2.79 4.00 -30.40
N ASP A 220 -1.79 4.82 -30.12
CA ASP A 220 -0.47 4.74 -30.77
C ASP A 220 0.20 3.40 -30.46
N PHE A 221 0.08 2.92 -29.22
CA PHE A 221 0.59 1.62 -28.81
C PHE A 221 -0.18 0.46 -29.46
N TYR A 222 -1.50 0.53 -29.51
CA TYR A 222 -2.34 -0.44 -30.24
C TYR A 222 -1.99 -0.51 -31.71
N THR A 223 -1.77 0.64 -32.33
CA THR A 223 -1.38 0.71 -33.72
C THR A 223 -0.05 -0.02 -33.95
N GLU A 224 0.91 0.15 -33.04
CA GLU A 224 2.20 -0.54 -33.11
C GLU A 224 2.07 -2.04 -32.82
N ILE A 225 1.27 -2.46 -31.84
CA ILE A 225 0.97 -3.88 -31.56
C ILE A 225 0.32 -4.54 -32.77
N LYS A 226 -0.66 -3.89 -33.40
CA LYS A 226 -1.31 -4.40 -34.62
C LYS A 226 -0.32 -4.49 -35.79
N ARG A 227 0.54 -3.49 -35.94
CA ARG A 227 1.61 -3.49 -36.96
C ARG A 227 2.57 -4.67 -36.79
N LEU A 228 2.86 -5.03 -35.54
CA LEU A 228 3.71 -6.16 -35.17
C LEU A 228 2.96 -7.52 -35.25
N LYS A 229 1.65 -7.51 -35.56
CA LYS A 229 0.78 -8.70 -35.58
C LYS A 229 0.77 -9.47 -34.26
N ILE A 230 0.81 -8.76 -33.15
CA ILE A 230 0.68 -9.34 -31.81
C ILE A 230 -0.81 -9.43 -31.50
N THR A 231 -1.35 -10.63 -31.56
CA THR A 231 -2.81 -10.89 -31.42
C THR A 231 -3.21 -11.36 -30.02
N ASP A 232 -2.25 -11.87 -29.26
CA ASP A 232 -2.46 -12.36 -27.90
C ASP A 232 -1.15 -12.35 -27.10
N THR A 233 -1.25 -12.53 -25.80
CA THR A 233 -0.13 -12.47 -24.87
C THR A 233 0.91 -13.58 -25.10
N LYS A 234 0.50 -14.79 -25.51
CA LYS A 234 1.41 -15.89 -25.84
C LYS A 234 2.15 -15.59 -27.15
N SER A 235 1.45 -15.03 -28.14
CA SER A 235 2.02 -14.55 -29.39
C SER A 235 3.01 -13.40 -29.16
N ALA A 236 2.66 -12.46 -28.27
CA ALA A 236 3.54 -11.38 -27.85
C ALA A 236 4.86 -11.90 -27.28
N LEU A 237 4.81 -12.83 -26.34
CA LEU A 237 6.00 -13.42 -25.74
C LEU A 237 6.90 -14.13 -26.75
N ARG A 238 6.35 -14.91 -27.67
CA ARG A 238 7.13 -15.59 -28.72
C ARG A 238 7.79 -14.61 -29.69
N GLN A 239 7.13 -13.49 -30.01
CA GLN A 239 7.67 -12.49 -30.92
C GLN A 239 8.71 -11.59 -30.22
N LEU A 240 8.58 -11.38 -28.91
CA LEU A 240 9.53 -10.62 -28.09
C LEU A 240 10.86 -11.35 -27.86
N LEU A 241 10.88 -12.67 -28.04
CA LEU A 241 12.10 -13.47 -28.07
C LEU A 241 12.96 -13.17 -29.33
N ASN A 242 12.39 -12.49 -30.34
CA ASN A 242 13.12 -12.05 -31.52
C ASN A 242 13.77 -10.68 -31.28
N ASP A 243 15.09 -10.62 -31.19
CA ASP A 243 15.83 -9.40 -30.81
C ASP A 243 15.53 -8.17 -31.68
N LYS A 244 15.31 -8.35 -33.00
CA LYS A 244 15.01 -7.25 -33.93
C LYS A 244 13.65 -6.62 -33.65
N LYS A 245 12.62 -7.44 -33.41
CA LYS A 245 11.27 -6.97 -33.03
C LYS A 245 11.27 -6.36 -31.64
N ARG A 246 12.06 -6.92 -30.71
CA ARG A 246 12.24 -6.40 -29.37
C ARG A 246 12.83 -4.97 -29.37
N GLN A 247 13.82 -4.68 -30.21
CA GLN A 247 14.39 -3.34 -30.31
C GLN A 247 13.41 -2.31 -30.91
N GLN A 248 12.61 -2.72 -31.90
CA GLN A 248 11.58 -1.86 -32.49
C GLN A 248 10.48 -1.56 -31.45
N PHE A 249 10.03 -2.59 -30.73
CA PHE A 249 9.04 -2.46 -29.69
C PHE A 249 9.56 -1.61 -28.52
N LYS A 250 10.83 -1.72 -28.18
CA LYS A 250 11.48 -0.93 -27.12
C LYS A 250 11.39 0.58 -27.39
N LYS A 251 11.51 1.03 -28.64
CA LYS A 251 11.36 2.45 -28.98
C LYS A 251 9.94 2.95 -28.79
N SER A 252 8.95 2.20 -29.25
CA SER A 252 7.52 2.52 -29.03
C SER A 252 7.15 2.44 -27.56
N TYR A 253 7.73 1.49 -26.84
CA TYR A 253 7.60 1.32 -25.42
C TYR A 253 8.17 2.47 -24.58
N GLU A 254 9.34 3.02 -24.94
CA GLU A 254 9.94 4.15 -24.18
C GLU A 254 9.06 5.40 -24.18
N ILE A 255 8.22 5.55 -25.20
CA ILE A 255 7.20 6.62 -25.26
C ILE A 255 6.11 6.42 -24.20
N ILE A 256 5.74 5.16 -23.92
CA ILE A 256 4.63 4.78 -23.04
C ILE A 256 5.11 4.49 -21.62
N ARG A 257 6.35 3.96 -21.47
CA ARG A 257 6.96 3.58 -20.17
C ARG A 257 6.89 4.66 -19.10
N LYS A 258 6.90 5.92 -19.51
CA LYS A 258 6.82 7.05 -18.56
C LYS A 258 5.52 7.06 -17.75
N ASP A 259 4.50 6.31 -18.17
CA ASP A 259 3.16 6.42 -17.63
C ASP A 259 2.65 5.13 -16.91
N ILE A 260 3.36 3.98 -17.03
CA ILE A 260 2.88 2.70 -16.41
C ILE A 260 2.81 2.75 -14.88
N ASN A 261 3.75 3.44 -14.24
CA ASN A 261 3.73 3.60 -12.77
C ASN A 261 2.63 4.57 -12.29
N ILE A 262 1.90 5.20 -13.21
CA ILE A 262 0.78 6.07 -12.85
C ILE A 262 -0.40 5.23 -12.34
N THR A 263 -0.55 3.99 -12.79
CA THR A 263 -1.63 3.07 -12.38
C THR A 263 -1.34 2.29 -11.11
N SER A 264 -0.31 2.65 -10.35
CA SER A 264 -0.06 2.05 -9.05
C SER A 264 -1.15 2.43 -8.06
N LEU A 265 -1.74 1.43 -7.41
CA LEU A 265 -2.72 1.60 -6.35
C LEU A 265 -2.03 2.16 -5.10
N ALA A 266 -2.41 3.34 -4.67
CA ALA A 266 -2.06 3.84 -3.36
C ALA A 266 -3.11 3.41 -2.34
N ALA A 267 -2.68 3.13 -1.11
CA ALA A 267 -3.56 2.78 -0.02
C ALA A 267 -3.28 3.62 1.22
N TYR A 268 -4.35 4.02 1.89
CA TYR A 268 -4.30 4.49 3.27
C TYR A 268 -4.74 3.34 4.18
N GLN A 269 -3.94 3.04 5.18
CA GLN A 269 -4.27 2.10 6.23
C GLN A 269 -4.27 2.83 7.56
N GLY A 270 -5.39 2.82 8.27
CA GLY A 270 -5.53 3.41 9.60
C GLY A 270 -5.86 2.37 10.65
N PHE A 271 -5.20 2.42 11.80
CA PHE A 271 -5.64 1.74 13.00
C PHE A 271 -6.49 2.70 13.83
N ILE A 272 -7.77 2.36 14.01
CA ILE A 272 -8.71 3.15 14.78
C ILE A 272 -8.55 2.76 16.25
N MET A 273 -8.11 3.73 17.07
CA MET A 273 -7.91 3.48 18.50
C MET A 273 -9.26 3.37 19.23
N PRO A 274 -9.48 2.32 20.02
CA PRO A 274 -10.79 2.02 20.62
C PRO A 274 -11.13 2.87 21.83
N PHE A 275 -10.46 3.99 22.09
CA PHE A 275 -10.54 4.67 23.38
C PHE A 275 -11.24 6.02 23.34
N ASN A 276 -12.21 6.18 24.21
CA ASN A 276 -12.79 7.45 24.63
C ASN A 276 -12.17 7.87 25.98
N ASN A 277 -11.24 8.84 25.96
CA ASN A 277 -10.85 9.72 27.09
C ASN A 277 -10.55 9.08 28.47
N ARG A 278 -9.81 7.97 28.56
CA ARG A 278 -9.36 7.43 29.86
C ARG A 278 -7.86 7.16 29.88
N LYS A 279 -7.28 7.06 31.08
CA LYS A 279 -5.86 6.73 31.32
C LYS A 279 -5.55 5.35 30.75
N HIS A 280 -4.62 5.26 29.81
CA HIS A 280 -4.20 4.00 29.22
C HIS A 280 -2.69 3.86 29.27
N SER A 281 -2.19 2.65 29.49
CA SER A 281 -0.78 2.38 29.34
C SER A 281 -0.48 2.01 27.87
N ILE A 282 0.52 2.64 27.29
CA ILE A 282 0.99 2.38 25.94
C ILE A 282 2.38 1.83 26.01
N SER A 283 2.59 0.66 25.42
CA SER A 283 3.93 0.08 25.28
C SER A 283 4.33 0.11 23.82
N ILE A 284 5.54 0.55 23.53
CA ILE A 284 6.10 0.53 22.19
C ILE A 284 7.28 -0.42 22.14
N CYS A 285 7.25 -1.32 21.17
CA CYS A 285 8.31 -2.26 20.87
C CYS A 285 8.94 -1.92 19.52
N GLY A 286 10.27 -1.83 19.45
CA GLY A 286 10.95 -1.63 18.17
C GLY A 286 12.47 -1.68 18.34
N TYR A 287 13.19 -1.78 17.21
CA TYR A 287 14.63 -2.03 17.18
C TYR A 287 15.50 -0.78 16.94
N ASN A 288 14.95 0.44 16.91
CA ASN A 288 15.70 1.65 16.54
C ASN A 288 15.62 2.77 17.58
N SER A 289 16.71 3.53 17.71
CA SER A 289 16.88 4.71 18.58
C SER A 289 15.88 5.86 18.32
N PHE A 290 15.10 5.79 17.23
CA PHE A 290 14.10 6.81 16.85
C PHE A 290 12.75 6.66 17.55
N GLN A 291 12.59 5.71 18.45
CA GLN A 291 11.31 5.40 19.09
C GLN A 291 10.83 6.47 20.06
N TYR A 292 11.74 7.15 20.75
CA TYR A 292 11.40 8.24 21.67
C TYR A 292 10.68 9.38 20.95
N ASP A 293 11.19 9.72 19.77
CA ASP A 293 10.62 10.77 18.95
C ASP A 293 9.27 10.37 18.32
N PHE A 294 9.09 9.09 18.03
CA PHE A 294 7.82 8.57 17.51
C PHE A 294 6.70 8.75 18.54
N LEU A 295 6.97 8.54 19.81
CA LEU A 295 6.01 8.72 20.90
C LEU A 295 5.56 10.15 21.08
N ASN A 296 6.52 11.08 21.18
CA ASN A 296 6.21 12.51 21.26
C ASN A 296 5.36 12.96 20.07
N ASN A 297 5.49 12.26 18.95
CA ASN A 297 4.81 12.54 17.70
C ASN A 297 3.46 11.82 17.55
N LEU A 298 3.22 10.77 18.31
CA LEU A 298 1.97 10.01 18.22
C LEU A 298 0.80 10.75 18.90
N PHE A 299 1.11 11.49 19.98
CA PHE A 299 0.10 12.06 20.87
C PHE A 299 0.04 13.58 20.90
N CYS A 300 1.02 14.29 20.33
CA CYS A 300 1.00 15.73 20.27
C CYS A 300 0.43 16.22 18.93
N CYS A 301 -0.72 16.87 18.97
CA CYS A 301 -1.06 17.93 18.02
C CYS A 301 -0.10 19.11 18.24
N ASP A 302 -0.02 20.05 17.33
CA ASP A 302 0.78 21.29 17.42
C ASP A 302 0.44 22.19 18.65
N CYS A 303 -0.09 21.62 19.71
CA CYS A 303 -0.25 22.30 20.99
C CYS A 303 1.04 22.12 21.77
N ASP A 304 1.64 23.23 22.25
CA ASP A 304 2.83 23.30 23.12
C ASP A 304 2.63 22.62 24.50
N GLY A 305 1.80 21.57 24.57
CA GLY A 305 1.52 20.81 25.77
C GLY A 305 2.65 19.84 26.09
N PHE A 306 3.32 20.07 27.22
CA PHE A 306 4.29 19.14 27.79
C PHE A 306 3.63 17.79 28.09
N ILE A 307 4.23 16.72 27.60
CA ILE A 307 3.93 15.34 28.03
C ILE A 307 4.82 15.06 29.25
N ASP A 308 4.23 15.08 30.42
CA ASP A 308 4.92 14.67 31.66
C ASP A 308 4.90 13.14 31.72
N GLY A 309 5.96 12.51 31.21
CA GLY A 309 6.11 11.05 31.14
C GLY A 309 7.10 10.57 32.20
N HIS A 310 6.66 9.86 33.22
CA HIS A 310 7.56 9.16 34.12
C HIS A 310 8.18 7.93 33.44
N PHE A 311 9.50 7.97 33.27
CA PHE A 311 10.31 6.87 32.78
C PHE A 311 10.43 5.78 33.85
N HIS A 312 9.89 4.60 33.62
CA HIS A 312 10.28 3.39 34.33
C HIS A 312 10.96 2.42 33.33
N GLY A 313 12.26 2.67 33.08
CA GLY A 313 13.08 1.82 32.24
C GLY A 313 13.68 0.65 33.02
N ARG A 314 13.23 -0.59 32.76
CA ARG A 314 14.10 -1.77 32.93
C ARG A 314 14.43 -2.30 31.56
N SER A 315 15.72 -2.23 31.19
CA SER A 315 16.28 -2.89 30.02
C SER A 315 16.13 -4.41 30.17
N ILE A 316 15.30 -5.01 29.32
CA ILE A 316 15.29 -6.47 29.11
C ILE A 316 15.86 -6.69 27.71
N LYS A 317 16.66 -7.75 27.52
CA LYS A 317 17.22 -8.15 26.22
C LYS A 317 16.12 -8.18 25.11
N GLY A 318 16.18 -7.23 24.20
CA GLY A 318 15.13 -6.90 23.23
C GLY A 318 14.37 -5.67 23.70
N TYR A 319 14.71 -4.52 23.14
CA TYR A 319 14.23 -3.19 23.56
C TYR A 319 12.71 -3.11 23.65
N LYS A 320 12.17 -3.27 24.84
CA LYS A 320 10.75 -3.06 25.16
C LYS A 320 10.69 -1.86 26.11
N TYR A 321 10.16 -0.73 25.63
CA TYR A 321 9.93 0.45 26.48
C TYR A 321 8.46 0.50 26.81
N LYS A 322 8.14 0.54 28.11
CA LYS A 322 6.78 0.73 28.60
C LYS A 322 6.64 2.17 29.07
N PHE A 323 5.73 2.90 28.44
CA PHE A 323 5.43 4.28 28.79
C PHE A 323 4.02 4.32 29.40
N TYR A 324 3.90 5.04 30.50
CA TYR A 324 2.62 5.37 31.09
C TYR A 324 2.35 6.84 30.78
N PHE A 325 1.28 7.12 30.07
CA PHE A 325 0.85 8.46 29.77
C PHE A 325 -0.42 8.78 30.53
N ASP A 326 -0.35 9.84 31.33
CA ASP A 326 -1.51 10.62 31.71
C ASP A 326 -1.61 11.76 30.71
N CYS A 327 -2.51 11.71 29.76
CA CYS A 327 -2.75 12.84 28.87
C CYS A 327 -3.60 13.88 29.60
N PHE A 328 -2.96 14.88 30.17
CA PHE A 328 -3.59 16.05 30.82
C PHE A 328 -3.79 17.21 29.83
N CYS A 329 -4.03 16.94 28.58
CA CYS A 329 -4.28 18.00 27.62
C CYS A 329 -5.75 18.42 27.68
N ASP A 330 -6.05 19.61 28.17
CA ASP A 330 -7.38 20.25 28.09
C ASP A 330 -7.85 20.51 26.65
N CYS A 331 -7.00 20.24 25.67
CA CYS A 331 -7.31 20.34 24.25
C CYS A 331 -8.29 19.27 23.73
N HIS A 332 -8.69 18.30 24.57
CA HIS A 332 -9.60 17.21 24.19
C HIS A 332 -10.95 17.65 23.63
N LYS A 333 -11.36 18.88 23.86
CA LYS A 333 -12.62 19.43 23.30
C LYS A 333 -12.50 19.86 21.84
N HIS A 334 -11.27 20.07 21.33
CA HIS A 334 -11.03 20.63 19.99
C HIS A 334 -10.02 19.84 19.15
N CYS A 335 -9.38 18.82 19.71
CA CYS A 335 -8.33 18.07 19.02
C CYS A 335 -8.82 16.69 18.58
N ASN A 336 -8.94 16.49 17.26
CA ASN A 336 -9.20 15.18 16.64
C ASN A 336 -7.94 14.28 16.58
N CYS A 337 -6.90 14.63 17.32
CA CYS A 337 -5.54 14.14 17.09
C CYS A 337 -5.26 12.70 17.44
N SER A 338 -6.13 11.97 18.11
CA SER A 338 -5.74 10.67 18.66
C SER A 338 -6.62 9.48 18.27
N LYS A 339 -7.53 9.64 17.32
CA LYS A 339 -8.46 8.53 17.00
C LYS A 339 -7.90 7.51 16.01
N MET A 340 -6.85 7.84 15.26
CA MET A 340 -6.33 6.96 14.22
C MET A 340 -4.81 7.09 14.03
N ILE A 341 -4.16 5.96 13.82
CA ILE A 341 -2.74 5.88 13.43
C ILE A 341 -2.70 5.45 11.98
N GLY A 342 -2.38 6.38 11.08
CA GLY A 342 -2.44 6.15 9.64
C GLY A 342 -1.07 5.87 9.02
N THR A 343 -1.07 4.97 8.04
CA THR A 343 0.05 4.68 7.15
C THR A 343 -0.40 4.95 5.71
N LEU A 344 0.37 5.76 4.99
CA LEU A 344 0.17 6.01 3.57
C LEU A 344 1.15 5.15 2.77
N LEU A 345 0.61 4.23 2.01
CA LEU A 345 1.33 3.26 1.17
C LEU A 345 1.14 3.67 -0.29
N LEU A 346 2.20 4.12 -0.92
CA LEU A 346 2.13 4.75 -2.25
C LEU A 346 2.48 3.81 -3.40
N GLY A 347 2.99 2.60 -3.12
CA GLY A 347 3.50 1.74 -4.17
C GLY A 347 4.53 2.47 -5.03
N ASP A 348 4.34 2.47 -6.34
CA ASP A 348 5.20 3.18 -7.30
C ASP A 348 4.51 4.38 -7.97
N ILE A 349 3.46 4.92 -7.35
CA ILE A 349 2.69 6.03 -7.92
C ILE A 349 3.59 7.24 -8.24
N LYS A 350 3.40 7.84 -9.41
CA LYS A 350 4.16 9.04 -9.79
C LYS A 350 3.52 10.30 -9.18
N LEU A 351 4.29 11.02 -8.38
CA LEU A 351 3.89 12.27 -7.73
C LEU A 351 4.57 13.51 -8.32
N ASP A 352 5.55 13.36 -9.22
CA ASP A 352 6.26 14.46 -9.87
C ASP A 352 5.40 15.26 -10.85
N TYR A 353 4.19 14.78 -11.12
CA TYR A 353 3.32 15.39 -12.10
C TYR A 353 2.87 16.79 -11.67
N LYS A 354 3.19 17.79 -12.49
CA LYS A 354 2.67 19.17 -12.41
C LYS A 354 1.16 19.24 -12.68
N THR A 355 0.51 18.10 -12.90
CA THR A 355 -0.84 17.98 -13.40
C THR A 355 -1.89 17.84 -12.29
N LYS A 356 -3.15 18.07 -12.66
CA LYS A 356 -4.37 17.89 -11.90
C LYS A 356 -4.46 16.58 -11.11
N LYS A 357 -3.94 15.48 -11.66
CA LYS A 357 -3.96 14.12 -11.08
C LYS A 357 -3.30 13.98 -9.70
N ARG A 358 -2.23 14.75 -9.41
CA ARG A 358 -1.62 14.76 -8.07
C ARG A 358 -2.59 15.32 -7.03
N LYS A 359 -3.31 16.39 -7.40
CA LYS A 359 -4.29 17.00 -6.52
C LYS A 359 -5.43 16.03 -6.18
N GLU A 360 -5.78 15.14 -7.12
CA GLU A 360 -6.83 14.15 -6.93
C GLU A 360 -6.52 13.18 -5.78
N MET A 361 -5.30 12.64 -5.70
CA MET A 361 -4.91 11.77 -4.59
C MET A 361 -4.96 12.51 -3.24
N PHE A 362 -4.48 13.74 -3.19
CA PHE A 362 -4.52 14.53 -1.95
C PHE A 362 -5.96 14.92 -1.57
N ILE A 363 -6.81 15.23 -2.56
CA ILE A 363 -8.23 15.47 -2.33
C ILE A 363 -8.89 14.18 -1.82
N HIS A 364 -8.60 13.04 -2.46
CA HIS A 364 -9.14 11.75 -2.08
C HIS A 364 -8.81 11.39 -0.64
N PHE A 365 -7.56 11.52 -0.22
CA PHE A 365 -7.15 11.21 1.15
C PHE A 365 -7.24 12.42 2.11
N LYS A 366 -7.78 13.57 1.70
CA LYS A 366 -7.75 14.83 2.47
C LYS A 366 -8.14 14.68 3.94
N LYS A 367 -9.23 13.97 4.22
CA LYS A 367 -9.71 13.75 5.60
C LYS A 367 -8.85 12.76 6.39
N LEU A 368 -8.04 11.94 5.72
CA LEU A 368 -7.19 10.91 6.30
C LEU A 368 -5.75 11.38 6.49
N LEU A 369 -5.28 12.33 5.67
CA LEU A 369 -3.90 12.85 5.72
C LEU A 369 -3.51 13.38 7.11
N PRO A 370 -4.36 14.06 7.89
CA PRO A 370 -4.01 14.52 9.25
C PRO A 370 -3.64 13.39 10.21
N PHE A 371 -4.05 12.17 9.94
CA PHE A 371 -3.75 11.00 10.78
C PHE A 371 -2.53 10.21 10.32
N VAL A 372 -1.90 10.58 9.21
CA VAL A 372 -0.73 9.89 8.67
C VAL A 372 0.46 10.05 9.61
N LYS A 373 0.99 8.96 10.11
CA LYS A 373 2.20 8.89 10.94
C LYS A 373 3.36 8.24 10.21
N LEU A 374 3.05 7.43 9.19
CA LEU A 374 4.01 6.67 8.43
C LEU A 374 3.72 6.80 6.94
N VAL A 375 4.74 7.09 6.14
CA VAL A 375 4.65 7.24 4.68
C VAL A 375 5.67 6.34 4.02
N GLN A 376 5.22 5.40 3.22
CA GLN A 376 6.09 4.69 2.29
C GLN A 376 6.39 5.61 1.11
N LEU A 377 7.66 5.91 0.88
CA LEU A 377 8.09 6.68 -0.28
C LEU A 377 7.82 5.91 -1.57
N SER A 378 7.11 6.53 -2.47
CA SER A 378 6.77 5.93 -3.75
C SER A 378 8.03 5.56 -4.54
N HIS A 379 7.97 4.45 -5.26
CA HIS A 379 8.99 3.97 -6.17
C HIS A 379 10.38 3.94 -5.52
N HIS A 380 10.45 3.40 -4.30
CA HIS A 380 11.68 3.26 -3.50
C HIS A 380 12.37 4.60 -3.17
N GLY A 381 11.64 5.71 -3.23
CA GLY A 381 12.19 7.06 -3.08
C GLY A 381 12.81 7.61 -4.37
N ALA A 382 12.33 7.19 -5.54
CA ALA A 382 12.71 7.76 -6.82
C ALA A 382 12.25 9.22 -6.96
N GLU A 383 12.99 10.04 -7.70
CA GLU A 383 12.64 11.44 -7.92
C GLU A 383 11.28 11.62 -8.61
N ASN A 384 10.93 10.76 -9.55
CA ASN A 384 9.65 10.79 -10.26
C ASN A 384 8.47 10.29 -9.40
N GLY A 385 8.74 9.56 -8.33
CA GLY A 385 7.77 9.17 -7.29
C GLY A 385 7.63 10.19 -6.18
N TRP A 386 8.35 11.31 -6.25
CA TRP A 386 8.40 12.30 -5.18
C TRP A 386 7.73 13.62 -5.55
N ASN A 387 7.10 14.24 -4.56
CA ASN A 387 6.65 15.62 -4.63
C ASN A 387 6.67 16.27 -3.25
N GLU A 388 7.31 17.42 -3.15
CA GLU A 388 7.43 18.17 -1.89
C GLU A 388 6.08 18.59 -1.28
N SER A 389 5.01 18.69 -2.09
CA SER A 389 3.67 19.00 -1.57
C SER A 389 3.20 17.95 -0.56
N LEU A 390 3.66 16.71 -0.66
CA LEU A 390 3.34 15.66 0.31
C LEU A 390 3.78 16.06 1.72
N ILE A 391 4.92 16.75 1.85
CA ILE A 391 5.41 17.28 3.13
C ILE A 391 4.42 18.26 3.76
N LYS A 392 3.72 19.05 2.93
CA LYS A 392 2.77 20.08 3.39
C LYS A 392 1.41 19.52 3.77
N GLU A 393 1.04 18.39 3.15
CA GLU A 393 -0.30 17.78 3.32
C GLU A 393 -0.39 16.83 4.51
N ILE A 394 0.73 16.40 5.06
CA ILE A 394 0.77 15.43 6.17
C ILE A 394 1.41 16.04 7.44
N PRO A 395 1.11 15.52 8.63
CA PRO A 395 1.65 16.03 9.88
C PRO A 395 3.18 16.14 9.86
N ARG A 396 3.72 17.21 10.48
CA ARG A 396 5.15 17.50 10.48
C ARG A 396 6.00 16.39 11.07
N ASN A 397 5.44 15.63 11.98
CA ASN A 397 6.06 14.54 12.69
C ASN A 397 5.94 13.16 12.00
N SER A 398 5.35 13.08 10.81
CA SER A 398 5.27 11.84 10.05
C SER A 398 6.65 11.32 9.66
N LEU A 399 6.82 10.00 9.71
CA LEU A 399 8.02 9.27 9.36
C LEU A 399 7.95 8.79 7.92
N PHE A 400 8.99 9.02 7.13
CA PHE A 400 9.12 8.56 5.76
C PHE A 400 10.00 7.32 5.69
N ILE A 401 9.56 6.32 4.92
CA ILE A 401 10.29 5.05 4.74
C ILE A 401 10.48 4.77 3.26
N ALA A 402 11.70 4.39 2.88
CA ALA A 402 11.97 3.78 1.59
C ALA A 402 12.48 2.35 1.76
N SER A 403 11.88 1.41 1.05
CA SER A 403 12.38 0.05 0.91
C SER A 403 13.24 -0.02 -0.35
N HIS A 404 14.53 -0.34 -0.22
CA HIS A 404 15.46 -0.37 -1.35
C HIS A 404 16.67 -1.27 -1.06
N ARG A 405 17.46 -1.59 -2.06
CA ARG A 405 18.72 -2.31 -1.90
C ARG A 405 19.84 -1.36 -1.49
N THR A 406 20.74 -1.79 -0.59
CA THR A 406 21.91 -0.99 -0.14
C THR A 406 22.75 -0.48 -1.33
N ILE A 407 22.98 -1.36 -2.32
CA ILE A 407 23.65 -1.02 -3.59
C ILE A 407 22.68 -1.32 -4.70
N ASN A 408 22.14 -0.29 -5.34
CA ASN A 408 21.22 -0.45 -6.45
C ASN A 408 21.59 0.45 -7.63
N LYS A 409 21.37 -0.06 -8.83
CA LYS A 409 21.68 0.63 -10.11
C LYS A 409 20.80 1.86 -10.38
N TYR A 410 19.72 2.01 -9.60
CA TYR A 410 18.76 3.10 -9.77
C TYR A 410 19.09 4.31 -8.89
N HIS A 411 20.07 4.16 -7.97
CA HIS A 411 20.42 5.18 -6.96
C HIS A 411 19.25 5.62 -6.09
N HIS A 412 18.34 4.67 -5.77
CA HIS A 412 17.24 4.92 -4.85
C HIS A 412 17.68 4.70 -3.39
N PRO A 413 17.16 5.49 -2.44
CA PRO A 413 16.36 6.71 -2.64
C PRO A 413 17.20 7.81 -3.29
N HIS A 414 16.57 8.61 -4.15
CA HIS A 414 17.25 9.66 -4.89
C HIS A 414 17.72 10.78 -3.93
N LYS A 415 18.95 11.30 -4.14
CA LYS A 415 19.56 12.32 -3.28
C LYS A 415 18.65 13.52 -3.04
N LYS A 416 17.98 14.02 -4.07
CA LYS A 416 17.06 15.15 -3.98
C LYS A 416 15.93 14.88 -2.96
N VAL A 417 15.33 13.69 -2.98
CA VAL A 417 14.25 13.31 -2.04
C VAL A 417 14.75 13.38 -0.60
N ILE A 418 15.93 12.82 -0.35
CA ILE A 418 16.52 12.82 1.00
C ILE A 418 16.88 14.24 1.45
N MET A 419 17.42 15.06 0.55
CA MET A 419 17.75 16.45 0.87
C MET A 419 16.50 17.27 1.21
N GLU A 420 15.44 17.19 0.40
CA GLU A 420 14.19 17.90 0.65
C GLU A 420 13.52 17.46 1.96
N LEU A 421 13.58 16.17 2.30
CA LEU A 421 13.12 15.69 3.61
C LEU A 421 13.93 16.30 4.76
N ALA A 422 15.25 16.30 4.64
CA ALA A 422 16.13 16.85 5.66
C ALA A 422 15.96 18.37 5.83
N GLU A 423 15.88 19.14 4.75
CA GLU A 423 15.65 20.60 4.76
C GLU A 423 14.32 20.96 5.42
N ASN A 424 13.33 20.09 5.34
CA ASN A 424 12.03 20.25 5.99
C ASN A 424 11.96 19.58 7.38
N ASN A 425 13.09 19.19 7.96
CA ASN A 425 13.17 18.50 9.26
C ASN A 425 12.27 17.25 9.34
N ARG A 426 12.12 16.51 8.22
CA ARG A 426 11.38 15.27 8.17
C ARG A 426 12.26 14.07 8.49
N LYS A 427 11.72 13.13 9.26
CA LYS A 427 12.42 11.89 9.59
C LYS A 427 12.34 10.90 8.46
N PHE A 428 13.45 10.25 8.15
CA PHE A 428 13.55 9.25 7.09
C PHE A 428 14.22 7.99 7.60
N ILE A 429 13.67 6.83 7.21
CA ILE A 429 14.24 5.52 7.47
C ILE A 429 14.44 4.77 6.15
N SER A 430 15.65 4.25 6.00
CA SER A 430 16.04 3.36 4.91
C SER A 430 15.85 1.92 5.35
N VAL A 431 15.00 1.17 4.68
CA VAL A 431 14.83 -0.28 4.87
C VAL A 431 15.52 -1.01 3.72
N THR A 432 16.47 -1.87 4.06
CA THR A 432 17.31 -2.56 3.08
C THR A 432 17.27 -4.07 3.32
N GLU A 433 18.08 -4.83 2.58
CA GLU A 433 18.28 -6.25 2.83
C GLU A 433 18.95 -6.55 4.18
N LYS A 434 19.50 -5.52 4.86
CA LYS A 434 20.25 -5.66 6.12
C LYS A 434 19.45 -5.29 7.35
N ASN A 435 18.40 -4.49 7.19
CA ASN A 435 17.62 -3.95 8.29
C ASN A 435 16.13 -3.91 7.93
N GLU A 436 15.29 -4.12 8.92
CA GLU A 436 13.85 -3.96 8.85
C GLU A 436 13.40 -2.72 9.63
N TYR A 437 12.23 -2.22 9.30
CA TYR A 437 11.50 -1.33 10.19
C TYR A 437 10.38 -2.13 10.86
N TYR A 438 10.34 -2.08 12.17
CA TYR A 438 9.29 -2.66 12.98
C TYR A 438 8.78 -1.64 13.99
N ASN A 439 7.49 -1.53 14.08
CA ASN A 439 6.80 -0.72 15.07
C ASN A 439 5.65 -1.52 15.67
N GLY A 440 5.59 -1.61 17.00
CA GLY A 440 4.51 -2.26 17.74
C GLY A 440 4.00 -1.34 18.82
N ILE A 441 2.68 -1.15 18.87
CA ILE A 441 1.98 -0.35 19.86
C ILE A 441 1.04 -1.28 20.61
N GLU A 442 1.15 -1.28 21.94
CA GLU A 442 0.29 -2.06 22.82
C GLU A 442 -0.54 -1.12 23.69
N PHE A 443 -1.80 -1.43 23.80
CA PHE A 443 -2.77 -0.74 24.65
C PHE A 443 -3.30 -1.73 25.68
N ASP A 444 -3.19 -1.40 26.96
CA ASP A 444 -3.78 -2.15 28.05
C ASP A 444 -4.97 -1.34 28.60
N ASN A 445 -6.13 -1.96 28.64
CA ASN A 445 -7.37 -1.39 29.19
C ASN A 445 -7.67 -1.98 30.56
#